data_632a0ba32adaa70320bb4f3e681438e8
#
_entry.id   632a0ba32adaa70320bb4f3e681438e8
#
_cell.length_a   1.000
_cell.length_b   1.000
_cell.length_c   1.000
_cell.angle_alpha   90.00
_cell.angle_beta   90.00
_cell.angle_gamma   90.00
#
_symmetry.space_group_name_H-M   'P 1'
#
loop_
_entity.id
_entity.type
_entity.pdbx_description
1 polymer ?
#
loop_
_entity_poly.entity_id
_entity_poly.type
_entity_poly.pdbx_seq_one_letter_code
_entity_poly.pdbx_strand_id
1 'polypeptide(L)'
;QEYELEWYRYLYENDSVYQNAEKVAARIISRNPNGACDMFVIDKGEEDGIEVDMNVLAGGGLVGIITDVGSNWAKVRTIIADDSSVSGRFQPTSDTCIVKGNMRRMDDGYIDVEMINLNAEVYDNYEVLTSYISDKYLPGILIGYVTNIRKDPSELNKRAYLTPVVDFEHLEAVLIVKTLRENLEGFE
;
A
#
# COMPACT_ATOMS: atom_id res chain seq x y z
N GLN A 1 -1.48 -14.03 24.11
CA GLN A 1 -0.25 -13.20 24.17
C GLN A 1 0.95 -13.87 23.49
N GLU A 2 1.21 -15.16 23.67
CA GLU A 2 2.28 -15.88 22.96
C GLU A 2 2.06 -15.91 21.45
N TYR A 3 0.85 -16.23 21.02
CA TYR A 3 0.46 -16.27 19.61
C TYR A 3 0.62 -14.91 18.93
N GLU A 4 0.29 -13.84 19.64
CA GLU A 4 0.42 -12.46 19.16
C GLU A 4 1.88 -12.05 18.98
N LEU A 5 2.75 -12.41 19.92
CA LEU A 5 4.19 -12.18 19.84
C LEU A 5 4.84 -12.96 18.70
N GLU A 6 4.42 -14.20 18.49
CA GLU A 6 4.89 -15.03 17.37
C GLU A 6 4.47 -14.43 16.03
N TRP A 7 3.23 -13.93 15.93
CA TRP A 7 2.73 -13.29 14.75
C TRP A 7 3.50 -12.00 14.41
N TYR A 8 3.76 -11.16 15.41
CA TYR A 8 4.57 -9.95 15.24
C TYR A 8 6.00 -10.28 14.82
N ARG A 9 6.58 -11.31 15.41
CA ARG A 9 7.91 -11.79 15.01
C ARG A 9 7.91 -12.24 13.54
N TYR A 10 6.93 -13.00 13.15
CA TYR A 10 6.76 -13.45 11.77
C TYR A 10 6.70 -12.26 10.81
N LEU A 11 5.92 -11.22 11.11
CA LEU A 11 5.84 -10.01 10.31
C LEU A 11 7.20 -9.33 10.15
N TYR A 12 7.96 -9.18 11.23
CA TYR A 12 9.29 -8.58 11.22
C TYR A 12 10.29 -9.41 10.42
N GLU A 13 10.30 -10.71 10.59
CA GLU A 13 11.26 -11.62 9.94
C GLU A 13 11.02 -11.75 8.43
N ASN A 14 9.77 -11.64 7.99
CA ASN A 14 9.40 -11.81 6.58
C ASN A 14 9.27 -10.49 5.81
N ASP A 15 9.44 -9.37 6.47
CA ASP A 15 9.42 -8.07 5.82
C ASP A 15 10.81 -7.69 5.33
N SER A 16 11.04 -7.87 4.03
CA SER A 16 12.30 -7.48 3.38
C SER A 16 12.34 -6.01 2.97
N VAL A 17 11.20 -5.31 3.06
CA VAL A 17 11.07 -3.91 2.66
C VAL A 17 11.51 -3.01 3.80
N TYR A 18 12.45 -2.11 3.53
CA TYR A 18 12.98 -1.19 4.54
C TYR A 18 13.48 -1.91 5.80
N GLN A 19 14.26 -2.98 5.64
CA GLN A 19 14.77 -3.81 6.75
C GLN A 19 15.43 -3.04 7.88
N ASN A 20 16.13 -1.94 7.56
CA ASN A 20 16.84 -1.10 8.53
C ASN A 20 15.98 0.05 9.08
N ALA A 21 14.74 0.20 8.58
CA ALA A 21 13.84 1.24 9.06
C ALA A 21 13.17 0.79 10.37
N GLU A 22 12.95 1.74 11.27
CA GLU A 22 12.20 1.50 12.49
C GLU A 22 10.72 1.29 12.14
N LYS A 23 10.13 0.23 12.67
CA LYS A 23 8.73 -0.14 12.43
C LYS A 23 8.01 -0.40 13.73
N VAL A 24 6.71 -0.14 13.75
CA VAL A 24 5.81 -0.47 14.86
C VAL A 24 4.79 -1.49 14.37
N ALA A 25 4.70 -2.62 15.06
CA ALA A 25 3.65 -3.59 14.81
C ALA A 25 2.37 -3.16 15.52
N ALA A 26 1.24 -3.26 14.84
CA ALA A 26 -0.06 -2.87 15.36
C ALA A 26 -1.14 -3.87 14.96
N ARG A 27 -2.19 -3.97 15.79
CA ARG A 27 -3.38 -4.79 15.52
C ARG A 27 -4.50 -3.92 15.00
N ILE A 28 -5.29 -4.49 14.12
CA ILE A 28 -6.53 -3.87 13.67
C ILE A 28 -7.59 -4.09 14.76
N ILE A 29 -8.16 -3.01 15.27
CA ILE A 29 -9.15 -3.05 16.35
C ILE A 29 -10.54 -2.65 15.88
N SER A 30 -10.67 -2.03 14.71
CA SER A 30 -11.96 -1.63 14.16
C SER A 30 -11.90 -1.55 12.64
N ARG A 31 -12.94 -2.05 11.98
CA ARG A 31 -13.16 -1.96 10.53
C ARG A 31 -14.56 -1.44 10.26
N ASN A 32 -14.87 -1.13 9.01
CA ASN A 32 -16.23 -0.82 8.62
C ASN A 32 -17.17 -2.01 8.91
N PRO A 33 -18.39 -1.74 9.46
CA PRO A 33 -19.34 -2.80 9.81
C PRO A 33 -19.74 -3.74 8.67
N ASN A 34 -19.67 -3.26 7.42
CA ASN A 34 -19.98 -4.06 6.23
C ASN A 34 -18.82 -4.97 5.77
N GLY A 35 -17.72 -5.03 6.54
CA GLY A 35 -16.55 -5.82 6.20
C GLY A 35 -15.62 -5.19 5.17
N ALA A 36 -15.94 -4.00 4.67
CA ALA A 36 -15.06 -3.29 3.74
C ALA A 36 -13.74 -2.91 4.41
N CYS A 37 -12.64 -3.08 3.69
CA CYS A 37 -11.30 -2.76 4.17
C CYS A 37 -10.73 -1.50 3.49
N ASP A 38 -11.58 -0.52 3.24
CA ASP A 38 -11.16 0.79 2.71
C ASP A 38 -10.45 1.63 3.78
N MET A 39 -10.82 1.45 5.04
CA MET A 39 -10.16 2.07 6.20
C MET A 39 -10.30 1.17 7.42
N PHE A 40 -9.36 1.27 8.32
CA PHE A 40 -9.42 0.60 9.61
C PHE A 40 -8.68 1.41 10.68
N VAL A 41 -8.90 1.04 11.92
CA VAL A 41 -8.26 1.63 13.10
C VAL A 41 -7.31 0.61 13.72
N ILE A 42 -6.14 1.07 14.14
CA ILE A 42 -5.11 0.26 14.81
C ILE A 42 -4.93 0.70 16.27
N ASP A 43 -4.33 -0.18 17.06
CA ASP A 43 -4.14 -0.03 18.52
C ASP A 43 -2.85 0.73 18.91
N LYS A 44 -2.27 1.48 17.99
CA LYS A 44 -1.08 2.30 18.23
C LYS A 44 -1.35 3.73 17.76
N GLY A 45 -0.77 4.70 18.46
CA GLY A 45 -0.99 6.11 18.18
C GLY A 45 0.23 6.97 18.53
N GLU A 46 0.00 8.23 18.89
CA GLU A 46 1.05 9.19 19.22
C GLU A 46 2.00 8.70 20.31
N GLU A 47 1.48 7.98 21.30
CA GLU A 47 2.29 7.41 22.40
C GLU A 47 3.33 6.41 21.90
N ASP A 48 3.10 5.81 20.75
CA ASP A 48 3.98 4.85 20.10
C ASP A 48 4.83 5.48 19.00
N GLY A 49 4.73 6.79 18.83
CA GLY A 49 5.45 7.54 17.81
C GLY A 49 4.81 7.51 16.42
N ILE A 50 3.51 7.17 16.34
CA ILE A 50 2.78 7.17 15.06
C ILE A 50 2.44 8.60 14.67
N GLU A 51 2.65 8.93 13.41
CA GLU A 51 2.34 10.22 12.80
C GLU A 51 1.55 10.04 11.50
N VAL A 52 0.79 11.07 11.15
CA VAL A 52 0.09 11.14 9.85
C VAL A 52 1.10 11.00 8.71
N ASP A 53 0.71 10.33 7.64
CA ASP A 53 1.48 10.02 6.44
C ASP A 53 2.55 8.91 6.62
N MET A 54 2.65 8.28 7.76
CA MET A 54 3.45 7.05 7.89
C MET A 54 2.83 5.93 7.06
N ASN A 55 3.67 5.16 6.37
CA ASN A 55 3.24 4.07 5.50
C ASN A 55 2.99 2.79 6.29
N VAL A 56 1.98 2.04 5.87
CA VAL A 56 1.53 0.81 6.52
C VAL A 56 1.74 -0.37 5.58
N LEU A 57 2.43 -1.39 6.07
CA LEU A 57 2.83 -2.59 5.32
C LEU A 57 2.26 -3.85 5.96
N ALA A 58 2.09 -4.88 5.14
CA ALA A 58 1.84 -6.25 5.60
C ALA A 58 2.27 -7.23 4.51
N GLY A 59 2.92 -8.33 4.91
CA GLY A 59 3.33 -9.36 3.97
C GLY A 59 4.25 -8.88 2.86
N GLY A 60 5.08 -7.87 3.13
CA GLY A 60 6.00 -7.28 2.15
C GLY A 60 5.33 -6.33 1.15
N GLY A 61 4.04 -6.03 1.32
CA GLY A 61 3.29 -5.17 0.42
C GLY A 61 2.72 -3.92 1.09
N LEU A 62 2.31 -2.97 0.27
CA LEU A 62 1.71 -1.72 0.73
C LEU A 62 0.25 -1.94 1.12
N VAL A 63 -0.09 -1.64 2.37
CA VAL A 63 -1.47 -1.63 2.88
C VAL A 63 -2.11 -0.26 2.66
N GLY A 64 -1.42 0.79 3.06
CA GLY A 64 -1.97 2.14 2.99
C GLY A 64 -1.14 3.15 3.75
N ILE A 65 -1.81 4.16 4.28
CA ILE A 65 -1.17 5.31 4.92
C ILE A 65 -1.99 5.77 6.12
N ILE A 66 -1.32 6.26 7.15
CA ILE A 66 -1.95 6.84 8.33
C ILE A 66 -2.57 8.19 7.96
N THR A 67 -3.86 8.36 8.27
CA THR A 67 -4.60 9.60 7.99
C THR A 67 -4.94 10.40 9.24
N ASP A 68 -5.17 9.73 10.37
CA ASP A 68 -5.55 10.36 11.65
C ASP A 68 -4.86 9.63 12.79
N VAL A 69 -4.48 10.36 13.82
CA VAL A 69 -3.77 9.81 14.98
C VAL A 69 -4.38 10.34 16.27
N GLY A 70 -4.71 9.43 17.18
CA GLY A 70 -5.02 9.75 18.56
C GLY A 70 -3.88 9.33 19.47
N SER A 71 -4.09 9.44 20.79
CA SER A 71 -3.03 9.10 21.76
C SER A 71 -2.60 7.64 21.67
N ASN A 72 -3.56 6.71 21.51
CA ASN A 72 -3.33 5.26 21.51
C ASN A 72 -4.04 4.52 20.37
N TRP A 73 -4.42 5.23 19.33
CA TRP A 73 -5.05 4.69 18.13
C TRP A 73 -4.60 5.49 16.91
N ALA A 74 -4.76 4.91 15.74
CA ALA A 74 -4.58 5.61 14.46
C ALA A 74 -5.51 5.03 13.40
N LYS A 75 -5.84 5.84 12.42
CA LYS A 75 -6.66 5.44 11.28
C LYS A 75 -5.78 5.25 10.07
N VAL A 76 -6.02 4.15 9.35
CA VAL A 76 -5.34 3.82 8.10
C VAL A 76 -6.35 3.89 6.96
N ARG A 77 -6.00 4.63 5.89
CA ARG A 77 -6.68 4.53 4.60
C ARG A 77 -5.91 3.53 3.75
N THR A 78 -6.59 2.48 3.27
CA THR A 78 -5.96 1.45 2.46
C THR A 78 -5.85 1.85 0.99
N ILE A 79 -4.99 1.17 0.24
CA ILE A 79 -4.81 1.41 -1.20
C ILE A 79 -6.02 0.97 -2.03
N ILE A 80 -6.93 0.19 -1.48
CA ILE A 80 -8.14 -0.24 -2.18
C ILE A 80 -9.31 0.75 -2.02
N ALA A 81 -9.19 1.73 -1.11
CA ALA A 81 -10.20 2.77 -0.91
C ALA A 81 -10.39 3.60 -2.19
N ASP A 82 -11.63 3.99 -2.47
CA ASP A 82 -11.98 4.75 -3.68
C ASP A 82 -11.24 6.10 -3.80
N ASP A 83 -10.87 6.69 -2.67
CA ASP A 83 -10.13 7.96 -2.61
C ASP A 83 -8.61 7.78 -2.54
N SER A 84 -8.11 6.55 -2.64
CA SER A 84 -6.67 6.27 -2.65
C SER A 84 -6.09 6.39 -4.05
N SER A 85 -4.98 7.11 -4.15
CA SER A 85 -4.20 7.26 -5.39
C SER A 85 -2.72 7.19 -5.05
N VAL A 86 -2.01 6.23 -5.62
CA VAL A 86 -0.60 5.97 -5.35
C VAL A 86 0.20 6.03 -6.63
N SER A 87 1.24 6.86 -6.66
CA SER A 87 2.17 6.88 -7.78
C SER A 87 3.00 5.60 -7.78
N GLY A 88 2.91 4.85 -8.86
CA GLY A 88 3.60 3.58 -9.03
C GLY A 88 4.58 3.58 -10.20
N ARG A 89 5.40 2.53 -10.23
CA ARG A 89 6.26 2.23 -11.37
C ARG A 89 6.31 0.73 -11.61
N PHE A 90 6.44 0.35 -12.87
CA PHE A 90 6.65 -1.04 -13.24
C PHE A 90 8.10 -1.41 -12.96
N GLN A 91 8.31 -2.48 -12.21
CA GLN A 91 9.65 -2.88 -11.78
C GLN A 91 10.61 -3.14 -12.97
N PRO A 92 10.22 -3.87 -14.04
CA PRO A 92 11.18 -4.17 -15.12
C PRO A 92 11.57 -2.98 -15.99
N THR A 93 10.68 -1.99 -16.19
CA THR A 93 10.87 -0.92 -17.17
C THR A 93 11.03 0.46 -16.56
N SER A 94 10.67 0.62 -15.29
CA SER A 94 10.59 1.91 -14.57
C SER A 94 9.56 2.89 -15.15
N ASP A 95 8.70 2.46 -16.05
CA ASP A 95 7.57 3.26 -16.52
C ASP A 95 6.63 3.58 -15.35
N THR A 96 6.16 4.80 -15.28
CA THR A 96 5.29 5.26 -14.19
C THR A 96 3.82 5.01 -14.50
N CYS A 97 3.03 4.95 -13.44
CA CYS A 97 1.58 4.79 -13.50
C CYS A 97 0.94 5.36 -12.24
N ILE A 98 -0.38 5.39 -12.21
CA ILE A 98 -1.16 5.73 -11.02
C ILE A 98 -1.99 4.51 -10.63
N VAL A 99 -1.83 4.07 -9.39
CA VAL A 99 -2.63 2.97 -8.83
C VAL A 99 -3.77 3.58 -8.04
N LYS A 100 -5.00 3.31 -8.47
CA LYS A 100 -6.22 3.82 -7.84
C LYS A 100 -7.02 2.73 -7.19
N GLY A 101 -7.43 2.98 -5.95
CA GLY A 101 -8.35 2.12 -5.24
C GLY A 101 -9.71 2.06 -5.93
N ASN A 102 -10.36 0.91 -5.83
CA ASN A 102 -11.69 0.70 -6.36
C ASN A 102 -12.36 -0.42 -5.55
N MET A 103 -13.17 -0.03 -4.58
CA MET A 103 -13.83 -0.98 -3.68
C MET A 103 -14.76 -1.93 -4.41
N ARG A 104 -15.44 -1.43 -5.43
CA ARG A 104 -16.36 -2.25 -6.24
C ARG A 104 -15.61 -3.33 -7.02
N ARG A 105 -14.47 -2.96 -7.63
CA ARG A 105 -13.66 -3.91 -8.41
C ARG A 105 -12.94 -4.91 -7.51
N MET A 106 -12.70 -4.55 -6.26
CA MET A 106 -12.11 -5.48 -5.29
C MET A 106 -12.99 -6.71 -5.00
N ASP A 107 -14.28 -6.66 -5.31
CA ASP A 107 -15.13 -7.87 -5.28
C ASP A 107 -14.61 -8.95 -6.24
N ASP A 108 -13.96 -8.54 -7.32
CA ASP A 108 -13.28 -9.41 -8.29
C ASP A 108 -11.78 -9.57 -8.03
N GLY A 109 -11.26 -8.94 -6.98
CA GLY A 109 -9.85 -9.03 -6.57
C GLY A 109 -8.90 -8.03 -7.22
N TYR A 110 -9.41 -6.95 -7.83
CA TYR A 110 -8.60 -5.99 -8.57
C TYR A 110 -8.82 -4.56 -8.11
N ILE A 111 -7.80 -3.73 -8.29
CA ILE A 111 -7.90 -2.27 -8.30
C ILE A 111 -7.41 -1.73 -9.65
N ASP A 112 -7.48 -0.44 -9.84
CA ASP A 112 -7.23 0.17 -11.15
C ASP A 112 -5.79 0.68 -11.28
N VAL A 113 -5.24 0.57 -12.49
CA VAL A 113 -3.99 1.22 -12.89
C VAL A 113 -4.29 2.13 -14.07
N GLU A 114 -3.90 3.38 -13.95
CA GLU A 114 -4.15 4.42 -14.94
C GLU A 114 -2.87 5.14 -15.34
N MET A 115 -2.95 5.96 -16.36
CA MET A 115 -1.86 6.83 -16.81
C MET A 115 -0.59 6.08 -17.20
N ILE A 116 -0.74 4.89 -17.80
CA ILE A 116 0.37 4.16 -18.40
C ILE A 116 0.64 4.76 -19.78
N ASN A 117 1.90 5.13 -20.06
CA ASN A 117 2.28 5.67 -21.36
C ASN A 117 1.94 4.67 -22.49
N LEU A 118 1.38 5.16 -23.61
CA LEU A 118 1.03 4.31 -24.76
C LEU A 118 2.21 3.50 -25.29
N ASN A 119 3.41 4.05 -25.20
CA ASN A 119 4.63 3.42 -25.72
C ASN A 119 5.32 2.52 -24.68
N ALA A 120 4.80 2.44 -23.47
CA ALA A 120 5.36 1.57 -22.42
C ALA A 120 5.21 0.10 -22.82
N GLU A 121 6.32 -0.64 -22.73
CA GLU A 121 6.35 -2.09 -22.99
C GLU A 121 6.11 -2.83 -21.67
N VAL A 122 4.86 -2.88 -21.25
CA VAL A 122 4.44 -3.52 -20.00
C VAL A 122 3.54 -4.71 -20.32
N TYR A 123 3.73 -5.77 -19.55
CA TYR A 123 3.06 -7.06 -19.77
C TYR A 123 2.41 -7.57 -18.49
N ASP A 124 1.49 -8.50 -18.65
CA ASP A 124 0.80 -9.15 -17.53
C ASP A 124 1.79 -9.72 -16.53
N ASN A 125 1.44 -9.65 -15.26
CA ASN A 125 2.22 -10.11 -14.11
C ASN A 125 3.48 -9.29 -13.78
N TYR A 126 3.69 -8.16 -14.45
CA TYR A 126 4.73 -7.23 -14.03
C TYR A 126 4.40 -6.67 -12.64
N GLU A 127 5.42 -6.60 -11.80
CA GLU A 127 5.32 -5.99 -10.48
C GLU A 127 5.19 -4.47 -10.60
N VAL A 128 4.28 -3.91 -9.81
CA VAL A 128 4.15 -2.47 -9.63
C VAL A 128 4.58 -2.12 -8.22
N LEU A 129 5.56 -1.25 -8.12
CA LEU A 129 6.11 -0.74 -6.87
C LEU A 129 5.71 0.71 -6.70
N THR A 130 5.79 1.21 -5.47
CA THR A 130 5.66 2.66 -5.24
C THR A 130 6.78 3.41 -5.94
N SER A 131 6.44 4.55 -6.55
CA SER A 131 7.40 5.39 -7.27
C SER A 131 8.11 6.37 -6.33
N TYR A 132 9.33 6.75 -6.67
CA TYR A 132 10.07 7.81 -5.98
C TYR A 132 9.48 9.22 -6.19
N ILE A 133 8.55 9.38 -7.14
CA ILE A 133 7.87 10.65 -7.40
C ILE A 133 6.87 11.01 -6.29
N SER A 134 6.34 10.03 -5.58
CA SER A 134 5.38 10.26 -4.50
C SER A 134 6.00 11.10 -3.38
N ASP A 135 5.23 12.05 -2.86
CA ASP A 135 5.62 12.87 -1.70
C ASP A 135 5.18 12.27 -0.36
N LYS A 136 4.32 11.26 -0.38
CA LYS A 136 3.77 10.62 0.83
C LYS A 136 4.15 9.16 0.98
N TYR A 137 4.25 8.42 -0.12
CA TYR A 137 4.59 7.01 -0.10
C TYR A 137 6.09 6.81 -0.27
N LEU A 138 6.66 5.96 0.56
CA LEU A 138 8.07 5.57 0.47
C LEU A 138 8.29 4.78 -0.84
N PRO A 139 9.38 5.03 -1.57
CA PRO A 139 9.61 4.36 -2.85
C PRO A 139 9.97 2.88 -2.70
N GLY A 140 9.68 2.09 -3.72
CA GLY A 140 10.12 0.71 -3.82
C GLY A 140 9.30 -0.31 -3.04
N ILE A 141 8.13 0.04 -2.54
CA ILE A 141 7.23 -0.90 -1.85
C ILE A 141 6.36 -1.61 -2.88
N LEU A 142 6.29 -2.92 -2.83
CA LEU A 142 5.45 -3.71 -3.74
C LEU A 142 3.97 -3.40 -3.49
N ILE A 143 3.25 -3.08 -4.56
CA ILE A 143 1.80 -2.84 -4.51
C ILE A 143 1.07 -4.10 -4.98
N GLY A 144 1.46 -4.64 -6.13
CA GLY A 144 0.83 -5.83 -6.68
C GLY A 144 1.32 -6.14 -8.09
N TYR A 145 0.50 -6.91 -8.80
CA TYR A 145 0.81 -7.44 -10.13
C TYR A 145 -0.24 -6.98 -11.13
N VAL A 146 0.22 -6.45 -12.28
CA VAL A 146 -0.65 -5.91 -13.31
C VAL A 146 -1.21 -7.00 -14.21
N THR A 147 -2.45 -6.81 -14.64
CA THR A 147 -3.09 -7.65 -15.66
C THR A 147 -4.05 -6.82 -16.52
N ASN A 148 -4.51 -7.41 -17.64
CA ASN A 148 -5.50 -6.81 -18.53
C ASN A 148 -5.12 -5.39 -18.98
N ILE A 149 -3.90 -5.27 -19.50
CA ILE A 149 -3.38 -4.01 -20.04
C ILE A 149 -4.10 -3.71 -21.35
N ARG A 150 -4.66 -2.50 -21.46
CA ARG A 150 -5.46 -2.08 -22.61
C ARG A 150 -5.34 -0.58 -22.83
N LYS A 151 -5.67 -0.15 -24.04
CA LYS A 151 -5.77 1.29 -24.32
C LYS A 151 -6.97 1.89 -23.58
N ASP A 152 -6.78 3.07 -23.01
CA ASP A 152 -7.87 3.88 -22.49
C ASP A 152 -8.83 4.25 -23.63
N PRO A 153 -10.15 4.37 -23.37
CA PRO A 153 -11.10 4.88 -24.36
C PRO A 153 -10.72 6.22 -25.00
N SER A 154 -9.98 7.07 -24.29
CA SER A 154 -9.43 8.31 -24.84
C SER A 154 -8.27 8.10 -25.84
N GLU A 155 -7.70 6.88 -25.89
CA GLU A 155 -6.52 6.51 -26.69
C GLU A 155 -5.24 7.31 -26.36
N LEU A 156 -5.22 8.07 -25.26
CA LEU A 156 -4.05 8.85 -24.84
C LEU A 156 -3.10 8.08 -23.95
N ASN A 157 -3.63 7.09 -23.23
CA ASN A 157 -2.87 6.27 -22.28
C ASN A 157 -3.36 4.82 -22.33
N LYS A 158 -2.64 3.94 -21.64
CA LYS A 158 -3.10 2.60 -21.33
C LYS A 158 -3.64 2.55 -19.90
N ARG A 159 -4.55 1.61 -19.67
CA ARG A 159 -5.09 1.22 -18.37
C ARG A 159 -4.85 -0.24 -18.13
N ALA A 160 -4.92 -0.64 -16.87
CA ALA A 160 -4.82 -2.05 -16.47
C ALA A 160 -5.55 -2.28 -15.17
N TYR A 161 -5.63 -3.55 -14.75
CA TYR A 161 -6.02 -3.95 -13.41
C TYR A 161 -4.77 -4.35 -12.64
N LEU A 162 -4.85 -4.27 -11.32
CA LEU A 162 -3.78 -4.68 -10.42
C LEU A 162 -4.36 -5.59 -9.35
N THR A 163 -3.74 -6.76 -9.17
CA THR A 163 -4.02 -7.63 -8.03
C THR A 163 -3.09 -7.20 -6.89
N PRO A 164 -3.63 -6.63 -5.80
CA PRO A 164 -2.80 -6.30 -4.64
C PRO A 164 -2.12 -7.54 -4.08
N VAL A 165 -0.86 -7.39 -3.63
CA VAL A 165 -0.15 -8.48 -2.98
C VAL A 165 -0.66 -8.72 -1.57
N VAL A 166 -1.22 -7.70 -0.93
CA VAL A 166 -1.78 -7.77 0.42
C VAL A 166 -3.17 -8.43 0.36
N ASP A 167 -3.41 -9.38 1.25
CA ASP A 167 -4.72 -9.98 1.46
C ASP A 167 -5.55 -9.13 2.42
N PHE A 168 -6.29 -8.18 1.88
CA PHE A 168 -7.11 -7.25 2.68
C PHE A 168 -8.26 -7.91 3.39
N GLU A 169 -8.76 -9.03 2.88
CA GLU A 169 -9.88 -9.75 3.47
C GLU A 169 -9.49 -10.39 4.81
N HIS A 170 -8.26 -10.88 4.93
CA HIS A 170 -7.76 -11.60 6.11
C HIS A 170 -6.72 -10.81 6.93
N LEU A 171 -6.62 -9.52 6.69
CA LEU A 171 -5.65 -8.66 7.36
C LEU A 171 -6.03 -8.46 8.84
N GLU A 172 -5.14 -8.80 9.76
CA GLU A 172 -5.36 -8.69 11.22
C GLU A 172 -4.34 -7.78 11.90
N ALA A 173 -3.11 -7.75 11.40
CA ALA A 173 -2.02 -6.95 11.95
C ALA A 173 -1.20 -6.33 10.83
N VAL A 174 -0.56 -5.21 11.13
CA VAL A 174 0.22 -4.43 10.18
C VAL A 174 1.51 -3.92 10.80
N LEU A 175 2.44 -3.50 9.95
CA LEU A 175 3.66 -2.79 10.34
C LEU A 175 3.58 -1.34 9.85
N ILE A 176 3.89 -0.41 10.72
CA ILE A 176 3.95 1.02 10.37
C ILE A 176 5.43 1.41 10.29
N VAL A 177 5.84 1.96 9.15
CA VAL A 177 7.20 2.46 8.97
C VAL A 177 7.28 3.86 9.55
N LYS A 178 8.16 4.07 10.51
CA LYS A 178 8.26 5.36 11.24
C LYS A 178 8.96 6.45 10.44
N THR A 179 9.68 6.09 9.37
CA THR A 179 10.29 7.07 8.47
C THR A 179 9.23 7.67 7.56
N LEU A 180 9.07 9.00 7.61
CA LEU A 180 8.21 9.72 6.66
C LEU A 180 8.92 9.90 5.32
N ARG A 181 8.17 9.92 4.21
CA ARG A 181 8.73 10.12 2.87
C ARG A 181 9.50 11.44 2.76
N GLU A 182 8.99 12.50 3.37
CA GLU A 182 9.61 13.83 3.37
C GLU A 182 10.99 13.85 4.04
N ASN A 183 11.25 12.89 4.95
CA ASN A 183 12.50 12.77 5.70
C ASN A 183 13.47 11.76 5.08
N LEU A 184 13.11 11.17 3.94
CA LEU A 184 13.95 10.19 3.26
C LEU A 184 14.96 10.92 2.36
N GLU A 185 16.24 10.84 2.70
CA GLU A 185 17.33 11.43 1.92
C GLU A 185 17.79 10.51 0.79
N GLY A 186 18.24 11.09 -0.33
CA GLY A 186 18.95 10.36 -1.38
C GLY A 186 18.09 9.83 -2.54
N PHE A 187 16.83 10.21 -2.64
CA PHE A 187 15.95 9.90 -3.78
C PHE A 187 15.56 11.19 -4.50
N GLU A 188 16.53 11.81 -5.15
CA GLU A 188 16.27 12.90 -6.09
C GLU A 188 16.29 12.38 -7.54
#